data_af51955be1753e9316f81cf437fc2bf2
#
_entry.id   af51955be1753e9316f81cf437fc2bf2
#
_cell.length_a   1.000
_cell.length_b   1.000
_cell.length_c   1.000
_cell.angle_alpha   90.00
_cell.angle_beta   90.00
_cell.angle_gamma   90.00
#
_symmetry.space_group_name_H-M   'P 1'
#
loop_
_entity.id
_entity.type
_entity.pdbx_description
1 polymer ?
#
loop_
_entity_poly.entity_id
_entity_poly.type
_entity_poly.pdbx_seq_one_letter_code
_entity_poly.pdbx_strand_id
1 'polypeptide(L)'
;MKKLTRTHKSLFLRMLSILLTCIAVISVSPSGAFGQAVEKKITIDFKNTSVRQIIYELRKQSGMNFMFEDSQIDKMAPRTLQLKNVSIEKALDELLKDTEYTYKITGNSVAIVRKVEDKQVEGPTVSGVVTDKNGEPLVGVTI
;
A
#
# COMPACT_ATOMS: atom_id res chain seq x y z
N MET A 1 -55.93 -42.00 -27.84
CA MET A 1 -55.53 -40.86 -27.02
C MET A 1 -54.28 -41.14 -26.14
N LYS A 2 -53.12 -41.58 -26.71
CA LYS A 2 -51.90 -41.91 -25.94
C LYS A 2 -50.60 -41.28 -26.47
N LYS A 3 -50.66 -40.33 -27.41
CA LYS A 3 -49.46 -39.71 -27.98
C LYS A 3 -49.10 -38.35 -27.41
N LEU A 4 -49.96 -37.71 -26.60
CA LEU A 4 -49.72 -36.35 -26.08
C LEU A 4 -48.83 -36.32 -24.83
N THR A 5 -48.66 -37.42 -24.12
CA THR A 5 -47.86 -37.41 -22.87
C THR A 5 -46.36 -37.60 -23.07
N ARG A 6 -45.93 -38.11 -24.23
CA ARG A 6 -44.49 -38.31 -24.52
C ARG A 6 -43.76 -37.03 -24.90
N THR A 7 -44.45 -36.16 -25.63
CA THR A 7 -43.89 -34.86 -26.09
C THR A 7 -43.72 -33.90 -24.91
N HIS A 8 -44.66 -33.85 -23.99
CA HIS A 8 -44.56 -33.02 -22.78
C HIS A 8 -43.40 -33.44 -21.86
N LYS A 9 -43.17 -34.75 -21.71
CA LYS A 9 -42.04 -35.23 -20.91
C LYS A 9 -40.69 -34.90 -21.55
N SER A 10 -40.57 -34.96 -22.87
CA SER A 10 -39.34 -34.63 -23.58
C SER A 10 -39.06 -33.11 -23.57
N LEU A 11 -40.12 -32.29 -23.65
CA LEU A 11 -40.00 -30.82 -23.51
C LEU A 11 -39.62 -30.46 -22.07
N PHE A 12 -40.25 -31.07 -21.09
CA PHE A 12 -39.92 -30.83 -19.68
C PHE A 12 -38.49 -31.24 -19.34
N LEU A 13 -37.99 -32.40 -19.84
CA LEU A 13 -36.61 -32.83 -19.66
C LEU A 13 -35.62 -31.88 -20.34
N ARG A 14 -35.94 -31.32 -21.51
CA ARG A 14 -35.11 -30.35 -22.22
C ARG A 14 -35.08 -29.01 -21.48
N MET A 15 -36.21 -28.53 -20.99
CA MET A 15 -36.27 -27.31 -20.16
C MET A 15 -35.54 -27.47 -18.84
N LEU A 16 -35.65 -28.65 -18.19
CA LEU A 16 -34.90 -28.97 -16.97
C LEU A 16 -33.38 -29.04 -17.22
N SER A 17 -32.97 -29.61 -18.37
CA SER A 17 -31.56 -29.64 -18.76
C SER A 17 -31.00 -28.24 -19.01
N ILE A 18 -31.74 -27.37 -19.70
CA ILE A 18 -31.36 -25.96 -19.95
C ILE A 18 -31.28 -25.21 -18.64
N LEU A 19 -32.25 -25.40 -17.72
CA LEU A 19 -32.23 -24.76 -16.41
C LEU A 19 -31.02 -25.21 -15.59
N LEU A 20 -30.68 -26.52 -15.62
CA LEU A 20 -29.53 -27.06 -14.90
C LEU A 20 -28.20 -26.53 -15.45
N THR A 21 -28.10 -26.41 -16.78
CA THR A 21 -26.90 -25.81 -17.42
C THR A 21 -26.77 -24.31 -17.12
N CYS A 22 -27.86 -23.55 -17.06
CA CYS A 22 -27.87 -22.17 -16.67
C CYS A 22 -27.40 -21.95 -15.21
N ILE A 23 -27.82 -22.84 -14.29
CA ILE A 23 -27.41 -22.80 -12.89
C ILE A 23 -25.91 -23.14 -12.77
N ALA A 24 -25.39 -24.06 -13.55
CA ALA A 24 -23.97 -24.41 -13.55
C ALA A 24 -23.07 -23.25 -14.06
N VAL A 25 -23.56 -22.43 -14.99
CA VAL A 25 -22.82 -21.28 -15.51
C VAL A 25 -22.77 -20.11 -14.50
N ILE A 26 -23.78 -19.96 -13.64
CA ILE A 26 -23.84 -18.90 -12.62
C ILE A 26 -22.93 -19.23 -11.43
N SER A 27 -22.54 -20.50 -11.24
CA SER A 27 -21.68 -20.93 -10.13
C SER A 27 -20.18 -20.64 -10.35
N VAL A 28 -19.78 -20.16 -11.52
CA VAL A 28 -18.46 -19.60 -11.74
C VAL A 28 -18.51 -18.12 -11.32
N SER A 29 -18.69 -17.88 -10.03
CA SER A 29 -18.36 -16.59 -9.46
C SER A 29 -16.86 -16.41 -9.68
N PRO A 30 -16.40 -15.38 -10.41
CA PRO A 30 -15.02 -14.98 -10.33
C PRO A 30 -14.84 -14.47 -8.89
N SER A 31 -14.34 -15.35 -8.04
CA SER A 31 -13.93 -15.03 -6.68
C SER A 31 -12.93 -13.89 -6.76
N GLY A 32 -13.37 -12.70 -6.33
CA GLY A 32 -12.47 -11.63 -5.97
C GLY A 32 -11.70 -11.02 -7.14
N ALA A 33 -12.37 -10.26 -7.98
CA ALA A 33 -11.75 -9.06 -8.52
C ALA A 33 -11.62 -8.01 -7.40
N PHE A 34 -10.98 -8.37 -6.28
CA PHE A 34 -10.19 -7.38 -5.59
C PHE A 34 -9.14 -6.97 -6.61
N GLY A 35 -9.22 -5.71 -7.08
CA GLY A 35 -8.27 -5.15 -7.98
C GLY A 35 -6.88 -5.45 -7.42
N GLN A 36 -6.26 -6.49 -7.94
CA GLN A 36 -4.83 -6.64 -7.82
C GLN A 36 -4.31 -5.40 -8.54
N ALA A 37 -3.94 -4.41 -7.74
CA ALA A 37 -3.10 -3.36 -8.23
C ALA A 37 -1.97 -4.10 -8.95
N VAL A 38 -1.95 -4.02 -10.27
CA VAL A 38 -0.90 -4.65 -11.07
C VAL A 38 0.37 -4.05 -10.52
N GLU A 39 1.06 -4.83 -9.68
CA GLU A 39 2.30 -4.41 -9.06
C GLU A 39 3.29 -4.18 -10.19
N LYS A 40 3.40 -2.93 -10.61
CA LYS A 40 4.30 -2.55 -11.69
C LYS A 40 5.73 -2.87 -11.25
N LYS A 41 6.36 -3.76 -12.00
CA LYS A 41 7.74 -4.14 -11.75
C LYS A 41 8.69 -3.08 -12.30
N ILE A 42 9.67 -2.73 -11.48
CA ILE A 42 10.69 -1.72 -11.77
C ILE A 42 11.95 -2.39 -12.29
N THR A 43 12.50 -1.86 -13.37
CA THR A 43 13.81 -2.25 -13.90
C THR A 43 14.63 -1.00 -14.17
N ILE A 44 15.74 -0.85 -13.46
CA ILE A 44 16.65 0.29 -13.61
C ILE A 44 18.10 -0.20 -13.61
N ASP A 45 18.92 0.48 -14.40
CA ASP A 45 20.38 0.30 -14.44
C ASP A 45 21.01 1.69 -14.51
N PHE A 46 21.41 2.19 -13.35
CA PHE A 46 22.03 3.51 -13.21
C PHE A 46 23.40 3.37 -12.57
N LYS A 47 24.37 4.10 -13.13
CA LYS A 47 25.73 4.20 -12.60
C LYS A 47 26.02 5.65 -12.26
N ASN A 48 26.40 5.91 -11.02
CA ASN A 48 26.77 7.25 -10.54
C ASN A 48 25.78 8.34 -10.96
N THR A 49 24.50 8.07 -10.74
CA THR A 49 23.39 8.92 -11.20
C THR A 49 22.79 9.66 -10.02
N SER A 50 22.37 10.90 -10.23
CA SER A 50 21.72 11.69 -9.19
C SER A 50 20.42 11.03 -8.71
N VAL A 51 20.14 11.13 -7.41
CA VAL A 51 18.93 10.56 -6.81
C VAL A 51 17.66 11.13 -7.46
N ARG A 52 17.66 12.41 -7.80
CA ARG A 52 16.54 13.06 -8.53
C ARG A 52 16.22 12.37 -9.84
N GLN A 53 17.23 12.04 -10.64
CA GLN A 53 17.04 11.35 -11.92
C GLN A 53 16.52 9.93 -11.74
N ILE A 54 16.99 9.22 -10.71
CA ILE A 54 16.50 7.89 -10.36
C ILE A 54 15.04 7.96 -9.94
N ILE A 55 14.66 8.91 -9.08
CA ILE A 55 13.26 9.13 -8.67
C ILE A 55 12.36 9.44 -9.88
N TYR A 56 12.84 10.24 -10.83
CA TYR A 56 12.08 10.52 -12.04
C TYR A 56 11.76 9.24 -12.83
N GLU A 57 12.73 8.35 -12.98
CA GLU A 57 12.52 7.08 -13.68
C GLU A 57 11.61 6.13 -12.88
N LEU A 58 11.76 6.07 -11.55
CA LEU A 58 10.85 5.32 -10.68
C LEU A 58 9.40 5.81 -10.82
N ARG A 59 9.20 7.14 -10.83
CA ARG A 59 7.89 7.76 -11.08
C ARG A 59 7.30 7.35 -12.41
N LYS A 60 8.10 7.38 -13.47
CA LYS A 60 7.69 7.03 -14.83
C LYS A 60 7.28 5.56 -14.94
N GLN A 61 8.04 4.65 -14.36
CA GLN A 61 7.76 3.21 -14.43
C GLN A 61 6.61 2.80 -13.50
N SER A 62 6.58 3.30 -12.27
CA SER A 62 5.54 2.98 -11.30
C SER A 62 4.21 3.66 -11.61
N GLY A 63 4.23 4.87 -12.18
CA GLY A 63 3.07 5.73 -12.33
C GLY A 63 2.61 6.36 -11.02
N MET A 64 3.40 6.25 -9.95
CA MET A 64 3.12 6.84 -8.64
C MET A 64 3.57 8.29 -8.57
N ASN A 65 2.92 9.08 -7.72
CA ASN A 65 3.34 10.45 -7.42
C ASN A 65 4.41 10.44 -6.34
N PHE A 66 5.51 11.16 -6.58
CA PHE A 66 6.58 11.31 -5.60
C PHE A 66 6.56 12.72 -5.02
N MET A 67 6.59 12.80 -3.70
CA MET A 67 6.66 14.02 -2.91
C MET A 67 7.96 14.01 -2.11
N PHE A 68 8.76 15.04 -2.27
CA PHE A 68 10.03 15.21 -1.56
C PHE A 68 10.41 16.69 -1.53
N GLU A 69 11.29 17.05 -0.64
CA GLU A 69 11.89 18.38 -0.60
C GLU A 69 13.12 18.42 -1.50
N ASP A 70 13.12 19.33 -2.47
CA ASP A 70 14.18 19.44 -3.48
C ASP A 70 15.56 19.65 -2.86
N SER A 71 15.66 20.49 -1.84
CA SER A 71 16.89 20.78 -1.13
C SER A 71 17.52 19.57 -0.43
N GLN A 72 16.70 18.57 -0.08
CA GLN A 72 17.15 17.33 0.55
C GLN A 72 17.66 16.34 -0.49
N ILE A 73 16.93 16.18 -1.57
CA ILE A 73 17.29 15.24 -2.64
C ILE A 73 18.58 15.68 -3.36
N ASP A 74 18.75 16.97 -3.58
CA ASP A 74 19.94 17.50 -4.26
C ASP A 74 21.24 17.37 -3.44
N LYS A 75 21.12 17.24 -2.13
CA LYS A 75 22.27 16.99 -1.23
C LYS A 75 22.69 15.53 -1.16
N MET A 76 21.86 14.62 -1.68
CA MET A 76 22.18 13.20 -1.67
C MET A 76 23.26 12.89 -2.69
N ALA A 77 24.23 12.07 -2.28
CA ALA A 77 25.27 11.61 -3.18
C ALA A 77 24.67 10.78 -4.34
N PRO A 78 25.27 10.86 -5.54
CA PRO A 78 24.86 10.01 -6.66
C PRO A 78 24.92 8.52 -6.30
N ARG A 79 24.02 7.74 -6.89
CA ARG A 79 23.85 6.32 -6.60
C ARG A 79 24.11 5.45 -7.83
N THR A 80 24.58 4.25 -7.57
CA THR A 80 24.64 3.17 -8.56
C THR A 80 23.63 2.11 -8.15
N LEU A 81 22.64 1.86 -9.02
CA LEU A 81 21.56 0.92 -8.76
C LEU A 81 21.32 0.06 -10.01
N GLN A 82 21.35 -1.25 -9.82
CA GLN A 82 21.02 -2.22 -10.85
C GLN A 82 19.92 -3.15 -10.31
N LEU A 83 18.70 -2.91 -10.74
CA LEU A 83 17.51 -3.62 -10.28
C LEU A 83 16.73 -4.15 -11.48
N LYS A 84 16.33 -5.42 -11.43
CA LYS A 84 15.55 -6.05 -12.49
C LYS A 84 14.28 -6.66 -11.91
N ASN A 85 13.13 -6.23 -12.44
CA ASN A 85 11.84 -6.82 -12.13
C ASN A 85 11.52 -6.85 -10.62
N VAL A 86 11.78 -5.75 -9.92
CA VAL A 86 11.54 -5.60 -8.48
C VAL A 86 10.29 -4.74 -8.21
N SER A 87 9.75 -4.82 -6.99
CA SER A 87 8.68 -3.92 -6.56
C SER A 87 9.21 -2.51 -6.33
N ILE A 88 8.29 -1.53 -6.27
CA ILE A 88 8.65 -0.14 -6.00
C ILE A 88 9.26 0.03 -4.60
N GLU A 89 8.75 -0.71 -3.62
CA GLU A 89 9.26 -0.71 -2.24
C GLU A 89 10.73 -1.14 -2.23
N LYS A 90 11.05 -2.26 -2.88
CA LYS A 90 12.42 -2.75 -2.96
C LYS A 90 13.35 -1.77 -3.68
N ALA A 91 12.85 -1.09 -4.71
CA ALA A 91 13.63 -0.08 -5.41
C ALA A 91 13.90 1.15 -4.52
N LEU A 92 12.92 1.55 -3.70
CA LEU A 92 13.06 2.64 -2.74
C LEU A 92 13.99 2.25 -1.57
N ASP A 93 13.89 1.03 -1.07
CA ASP A 93 14.78 0.52 -0.02
C ASP A 93 16.24 0.59 -0.46
N GLU A 94 16.56 0.12 -1.66
CA GLU A 94 17.92 0.17 -2.20
C GLU A 94 18.37 1.61 -2.52
N LEU A 95 17.47 2.48 -2.99
CA LEU A 95 17.77 3.88 -3.27
C LEU A 95 18.12 4.64 -1.99
N LEU A 96 17.36 4.43 -0.91
CA LEU A 96 17.48 5.16 0.36
C LEU A 96 18.34 4.43 1.39
N LYS A 97 18.90 3.28 1.03
CA LYS A 97 19.82 2.53 1.88
C LYS A 97 21.00 3.41 2.29
N ASP A 98 21.40 3.27 3.55
CA ASP A 98 22.52 4.03 4.15
C ASP A 98 22.36 5.56 4.05
N THR A 99 21.12 6.03 3.98
CA THR A 99 20.78 7.46 4.06
C THR A 99 19.96 7.74 5.32
N GLU A 100 19.87 9.03 5.66
CA GLU A 100 19.00 9.54 6.73
C GLU A 100 17.53 9.69 6.28
N TYR A 101 17.18 9.17 5.12
CA TYR A 101 15.84 9.26 4.55
C TYR A 101 15.13 7.91 4.55
N THR A 102 13.82 7.97 4.63
CA THR A 102 12.89 6.85 4.49
C THR A 102 11.73 7.27 3.60
N TYR A 103 10.82 6.35 3.34
CA TYR A 103 9.64 6.68 2.54
C TYR A 103 8.36 6.19 3.23
N LYS A 104 7.25 6.82 2.86
CA LYS A 104 5.90 6.39 3.22
C LYS A 104 5.05 6.32 1.96
N ILE A 105 4.40 5.17 1.74
CA ILE A 105 3.48 4.97 0.63
C ILE A 105 2.05 5.12 1.14
N THR A 106 1.26 5.96 0.46
CA THR A 106 -0.15 6.17 0.78
C THR A 106 -0.92 6.21 -0.54
N GLY A 107 -1.71 5.16 -0.80
CA GLY A 107 -2.39 5.01 -2.09
C GLY A 107 -1.41 5.02 -3.26
N ASN A 108 -1.55 5.97 -4.17
CA ASN A 108 -0.68 6.13 -5.34
C ASN A 108 0.41 7.20 -5.15
N SER A 109 0.77 7.50 -3.91
CA SER A 109 1.77 8.53 -3.58
C SER A 109 2.87 7.98 -2.69
N VAL A 110 4.11 8.37 -2.98
CA VAL A 110 5.32 8.09 -2.21
C VAL A 110 5.84 9.40 -1.64
N ALA A 111 5.92 9.51 -0.33
CA ALA A 111 6.56 10.64 0.34
C ALA A 111 7.95 10.20 0.83
N ILE A 112 9.01 10.89 0.41
CA ILE A 112 10.36 10.71 0.94
C ILE A 112 10.55 11.71 2.08
N VAL A 113 10.84 11.18 3.26
CA VAL A 113 10.97 11.98 4.47
C VAL A 113 12.26 11.61 5.20
N ARG A 114 12.76 12.51 6.03
CA ARG A 114 13.91 12.21 6.88
C ARG A 114 13.49 11.15 7.92
N LYS A 115 14.37 10.21 8.19
CA LYS A 115 14.22 9.31 9.34
C LYS A 115 14.20 10.20 10.58
N VAL A 116 13.06 10.27 11.25
CA VAL A 116 13.04 10.81 12.60
C VAL A 116 13.67 9.69 13.43
N GLU A 117 14.89 9.89 13.92
CA GLU A 117 15.31 9.12 15.07
C GLU A 117 14.20 9.37 16.11
N ASP A 118 13.52 8.32 16.54
CA ASP A 118 12.67 8.36 17.71
C ASP A 118 13.57 8.67 18.94
N LYS A 119 14.11 9.86 18.99
CA LYS A 119 14.29 10.52 20.26
C LYS A 119 12.85 10.68 20.73
N GLN A 120 12.40 9.76 21.54
CA GLN A 120 11.28 9.94 22.42
C GLN A 120 11.45 11.35 22.95
N VAL A 121 10.72 12.28 22.35
CA VAL A 121 10.58 13.63 22.90
C VAL A 121 9.80 13.33 24.18
N GLU A 122 10.52 13.06 25.26
CA GLU A 122 9.92 13.17 26.59
C GLU A 122 9.36 14.59 26.58
N GLY A 123 8.05 14.68 26.34
CA GLY A 123 7.34 15.92 26.48
C GLY A 123 7.71 16.49 27.84
N PRO A 124 7.81 17.80 28.01
CA PRO A 124 8.17 18.39 29.29
C PRO A 124 7.27 17.74 30.35
N THR A 125 7.87 16.95 31.21
CA THR A 125 7.15 16.34 32.34
C THR A 125 6.74 17.48 33.24
N VAL A 126 5.48 17.88 33.15
CA VAL A 126 4.91 18.86 34.07
C VAL A 126 4.63 18.12 35.37
N SER A 127 5.49 18.28 36.35
CA SER A 127 5.25 17.80 37.70
C SER A 127 4.69 18.97 38.54
N GLY A 128 3.59 18.70 39.19
CA GLY A 128 2.94 19.65 40.08
C GLY A 128 2.38 18.94 41.32
N VAL A 129 2.36 19.59 42.44
CA VAL A 129 1.71 19.11 43.65
C VAL A 129 0.33 19.78 43.74
N VAL A 130 -0.73 18.96 43.76
CA VAL A 130 -2.10 19.47 43.99
C VAL A 130 -2.30 19.62 45.51
N THR A 131 -2.55 20.83 45.93
CA THR A 131 -2.80 21.15 47.34
C THR A 131 -4.23 21.61 47.56
N ASP A 132 -4.75 21.44 48.76
CA ASP A 132 -6.03 22.03 49.16
C ASP A 132 -5.90 23.53 49.40
N LYS A 133 -6.99 24.20 49.80
CA LYS A 133 -7.04 25.62 50.11
C LYS A 133 -6.16 26.07 51.28
N ASN A 134 -5.66 25.13 52.08
CA ASN A 134 -4.78 25.36 53.24
C ASN A 134 -3.32 25.07 52.90
N GLY A 135 -3.03 24.63 51.66
CA GLY A 135 -1.69 24.27 51.22
C GLY A 135 -1.24 22.83 51.54
N GLU A 136 -2.14 21.98 52.00
CA GLU A 136 -1.82 20.58 52.27
C GLU A 136 -1.90 19.71 51.00
N PRO A 137 -0.95 18.81 50.75
CA PRO A 137 -0.98 17.95 49.57
C PRO A 137 -2.17 16.98 49.61
N LEU A 138 -2.94 16.97 48.52
CA LEU A 138 -4.04 16.01 48.34
C LEU A 138 -3.49 14.66 47.87
N VAL A 139 -3.63 13.64 48.72
CA VAL A 139 -3.19 12.26 48.45
C VAL A 139 -4.28 11.56 47.65
N GLY A 140 -3.86 10.92 46.55
CA GLY A 140 -4.75 10.05 45.75
C GLY A 140 -5.45 10.72 44.58
N VAL A 141 -5.03 11.88 44.13
CA VAL A 141 -5.53 12.51 42.87
C VAL A 141 -4.77 11.91 41.69
N THR A 142 -5.49 11.24 40.82
CA THR A 142 -4.95 10.79 39.50
C THR A 142 -5.33 11.80 38.46
N ILE A 143 -4.36 12.29 37.71
CA ILE A 143 -4.56 13.19 36.57
C ILE A 143 -4.40 12.38 35.29
#